data_b9051bada2b028e3fad07bc92e3bb6bf
#
_entry.id   b9051bada2b028e3fad07bc92e3bb6bf
#
_cell.length_a   1.000
_cell.length_b   1.000
_cell.length_c   1.000
_cell.angle_alpha   90.00
_cell.angle_beta   90.00
_cell.angle_gamma   90.00
#
_symmetry.space_group_name_H-M   'P 1'
#
loop_
_entity.id
_entity.type
_entity.pdbx_description
1 polymer ?
#
loop_
_entity_poly.entity_id
_entity_poly.type
_entity_poly.pdbx_seq_one_letter_code
_entity_poly.pdbx_strand_id
1 'polypeptide(L)'
;MKTQNLLITEHLWGVLTLILCACCFISCSNKEEEGRKVTDYKELVLTIASKKVPGMVWHSGTNYVTEVYAVKKGKTEEWITYGSIAGFEYEKGYEYKIKVSETTYQDYAMDDPTWTERNLLEVISKVKKDSEDLPIHLVSETYYKHIPLPRYRYAVEAENKSLIEDDLNMNTLLPLDYHFLYYNSTGGFLKWIGIHDKSRVFGPYIVKNAHKNPEEMPESYKLLPPEGRIVAGSNEWTFLDESEHPVNPLTFDVFIGYTALTKSAGPTPNTFFLYKDLSQFYQSKYPDAGVKTVVISYTLQNPATIR
;
A
#
# COMPACT_ATOMS: atom_id res chain seq x y z
N MET A 1 45.57 -53.99 -47.82
CA MET A 1 45.23 -53.97 -46.40
C MET A 1 45.84 -52.74 -45.65
N LYS A 2 46.04 -51.58 -46.26
CA LYS A 2 46.62 -50.40 -45.58
C LYS A 2 45.71 -49.18 -45.59
N THR A 3 44.59 -49.19 -46.31
CA THR A 3 43.69 -48.03 -46.46
C THR A 3 42.50 -48.04 -45.49
N GLN A 4 42.16 -49.13 -44.82
CA GLN A 4 41.06 -49.18 -43.86
C GLN A 4 41.43 -48.67 -42.45
N ASN A 5 42.68 -48.71 -42.06
CA ASN A 5 43.13 -48.26 -40.76
C ASN A 5 43.25 -46.72 -40.65
N LEU A 6 43.34 -46.02 -41.78
CA LEU A 6 43.47 -44.55 -41.81
C LEU A 6 42.10 -43.84 -41.56
N LEU A 7 41.03 -44.45 -42.12
CA LEU A 7 39.67 -43.92 -41.96
C LEU A 7 39.14 -44.07 -40.54
N ILE A 8 39.52 -45.15 -39.84
CA ILE A 8 39.10 -45.38 -38.44
C ILE A 8 39.78 -44.39 -37.49
N THR A 9 41.03 -43.99 -37.73
CA THR A 9 41.74 -42.98 -36.90
C THR A 9 41.18 -41.58 -37.08
N GLU A 10 40.77 -41.15 -38.27
CA GLU A 10 40.21 -39.87 -38.52
C GLU A 10 38.81 -39.71 -37.86
N HIS A 11 37.99 -40.76 -37.89
CA HIS A 11 36.70 -40.74 -37.19
C HIS A 11 36.86 -40.75 -35.65
N LEU A 12 37.85 -41.43 -35.12
CA LEU A 12 38.13 -41.47 -33.70
C LEU A 12 38.61 -40.12 -33.18
N TRP A 13 39.44 -39.39 -33.92
CA TRP A 13 39.87 -38.03 -33.58
C TRP A 13 38.72 -37.02 -33.68
N GLY A 14 37.85 -37.14 -34.68
CA GLY A 14 36.67 -36.31 -34.83
C GLY A 14 35.69 -36.46 -33.66
N VAL A 15 35.43 -37.67 -33.21
CA VAL A 15 34.55 -37.95 -32.05
C VAL A 15 35.20 -37.49 -30.75
N LEU A 16 36.51 -37.68 -30.60
CA LEU A 16 37.24 -37.20 -29.40
C LEU A 16 37.23 -35.68 -29.29
N THR A 17 37.40 -34.97 -30.44
CA THR A 17 37.33 -33.50 -30.48
C THR A 17 35.92 -32.99 -30.19
N LEU A 18 34.85 -33.66 -30.65
CA LEU A 18 33.48 -33.33 -30.37
C LEU A 18 33.13 -33.55 -28.91
N ILE A 19 33.63 -34.60 -28.27
CA ILE A 19 33.45 -34.85 -26.83
C ILE A 19 34.20 -33.80 -25.98
N LEU A 20 35.43 -33.41 -26.37
CA LEU A 20 36.16 -32.36 -25.69
C LEU A 20 35.48 -30.98 -25.83
N CYS A 21 34.91 -30.64 -27.01
CA CYS A 21 34.11 -29.42 -27.17
C CYS A 21 32.81 -29.48 -26.36
N ALA A 22 32.13 -30.61 -26.27
CA ALA A 22 30.93 -30.75 -25.43
C ALA A 22 31.24 -30.59 -23.94
N CYS A 23 32.42 -31.06 -23.48
CA CYS A 23 32.85 -30.81 -22.09
C CYS A 23 33.21 -29.35 -21.80
N CYS A 24 33.64 -28.57 -22.81
CA CYS A 24 33.92 -27.15 -22.62
C CYS A 24 32.63 -26.30 -22.49
N PHE A 25 31.49 -26.77 -22.97
CA PHE A 25 30.19 -26.06 -22.79
C PHE A 25 29.47 -26.37 -21.48
N ILE A 26 29.93 -27.33 -20.67
CA ILE A 26 29.38 -27.65 -19.36
C ILE A 26 30.09 -26.85 -18.25
N SER A 27 31.18 -26.17 -18.57
CA SER A 27 31.75 -25.14 -17.69
C SER A 27 30.97 -23.82 -17.89
N CYS A 28 29.66 -23.86 -17.71
CA CYS A 28 28.95 -22.63 -17.31
C CYS A 28 29.57 -22.18 -16.01
N SER A 29 30.44 -21.18 -16.11
CA SER A 29 30.95 -20.43 -15.02
C SER A 29 29.78 -19.99 -14.13
N ASN A 30 29.58 -20.69 -13.02
CA ASN A 30 29.16 -19.99 -11.82
C ASN A 30 30.27 -18.97 -11.53
N LYS A 31 30.24 -17.81 -12.20
CA LYS A 31 30.77 -16.62 -11.65
C LYS A 31 29.86 -16.34 -10.47
N GLU A 32 30.19 -16.92 -9.31
CA GLU A 32 29.80 -16.34 -8.04
C GLU A 32 30.30 -14.90 -8.13
N GLU A 33 29.38 -13.94 -8.28
CA GLU A 33 29.73 -12.54 -8.10
C GLU A 33 30.30 -12.48 -6.69
N GLU A 34 31.56 -11.99 -6.58
CA GLU A 34 32.30 -11.97 -5.32
C GLU A 34 31.42 -11.37 -4.21
N GLY A 35 31.06 -12.20 -3.22
CA GLY A 35 30.25 -11.82 -2.06
C GLY A 35 28.82 -12.32 -2.04
N ARG A 36 28.21 -12.68 -3.19
CA ARG A 36 26.80 -13.07 -3.28
C ARG A 36 26.65 -14.59 -3.37
N LYS A 37 25.96 -15.20 -2.41
CA LYS A 37 25.71 -16.65 -2.36
C LYS A 37 24.23 -16.97 -2.40
N VAL A 38 23.84 -17.96 -3.21
CA VAL A 38 22.50 -18.54 -3.16
C VAL A 38 22.40 -19.45 -1.94
N THR A 39 21.46 -19.17 -1.06
CA THR A 39 21.21 -19.96 0.16
C THR A 39 19.96 -20.82 0.08
N ASP A 40 18.98 -20.44 -0.76
CA ASP A 40 17.78 -21.24 -0.99
C ASP A 40 17.27 -21.02 -2.41
N TYR A 41 16.73 -22.08 -3.02
CA TYR A 41 16.05 -22.05 -4.32
C TYR A 41 14.85 -22.98 -4.31
N LYS A 42 13.70 -22.46 -4.71
CA LYS A 42 12.48 -23.26 -4.84
C LYS A 42 11.62 -22.77 -5.99
N GLU A 43 10.85 -23.68 -6.56
CA GLU A 43 9.85 -23.38 -7.55
C GLU A 43 8.46 -23.53 -6.94
N LEU A 44 7.59 -22.58 -7.21
CA LEU A 44 6.23 -22.52 -6.67
C LEU A 44 5.21 -22.30 -7.77
N VAL A 45 4.06 -22.90 -7.60
CA VAL A 45 2.87 -22.57 -8.39
C VAL A 45 2.00 -21.65 -7.59
N LEU A 46 1.68 -20.48 -8.16
CA LEU A 46 0.88 -19.44 -7.54
C LEU A 46 -0.39 -19.23 -8.33
N THR A 47 -1.50 -19.00 -7.62
CA THR A 47 -2.67 -18.35 -8.18
C THR A 47 -2.61 -16.88 -7.82
N ILE A 48 -2.62 -15.97 -8.81
CA ILE A 48 -2.59 -14.52 -8.64
C ILE A 48 -4.00 -13.98 -8.81
N ALA A 49 -4.46 -13.18 -7.87
CA ALA A 49 -5.78 -12.58 -7.92
C ALA A 49 -5.97 -11.61 -9.09
N SER A 50 -7.23 -11.47 -9.53
CA SER A 50 -7.64 -10.61 -10.64
C SER A 50 -7.45 -9.11 -10.38
N LYS A 51 -7.21 -8.71 -9.14
CA LYS A 51 -6.85 -7.34 -8.75
C LYS A 51 -5.81 -7.35 -7.64
N LYS A 52 -4.96 -6.32 -7.64
CA LYS A 52 -4.08 -6.03 -6.50
C LYS A 52 -4.93 -5.47 -5.37
N VAL A 53 -4.48 -5.67 -4.15
CA VAL A 53 -5.13 -5.14 -2.94
C VAL A 53 -4.10 -4.42 -2.07
N PRO A 54 -4.53 -3.52 -1.17
CA PRO A 54 -3.64 -2.98 -0.15
C PRO A 54 -3.07 -4.10 0.72
N GLY A 55 -1.77 -4.12 0.87
CA GLY A 55 -1.08 -5.09 1.69
C GLY A 55 0.24 -4.54 2.20
N MET A 56 0.91 -5.30 3.04
CA MET A 56 2.18 -4.90 3.63
C MET A 56 3.35 -5.51 2.88
N VAL A 57 4.35 -4.70 2.63
CA VAL A 57 5.67 -5.14 2.17
C VAL A 57 6.73 -4.65 3.14
N TRP A 58 7.76 -5.48 3.30
CA TRP A 58 8.94 -5.11 4.07
C TRP A 58 10.03 -4.64 3.11
N HIS A 59 10.60 -3.46 3.38
CA HIS A 59 11.71 -2.93 2.60
C HIS A 59 12.61 -2.07 3.49
N SER A 60 13.92 -2.28 3.40
CA SER A 60 14.93 -1.50 4.12
C SER A 60 14.65 -1.38 5.64
N GLY A 61 14.26 -2.49 6.28
CA GLY A 61 14.02 -2.52 7.73
C GLY A 61 12.67 -1.98 8.19
N THR A 62 11.77 -1.61 7.26
CA THR A 62 10.47 -1.02 7.60
C THR A 62 9.34 -1.69 6.85
N ASN A 63 8.22 -1.90 7.53
CA ASN A 63 6.96 -2.29 6.89
C ASN A 63 6.24 -1.05 6.35
N TYR A 64 5.73 -1.13 5.14
CA TYR A 64 4.87 -0.10 4.57
C TYR A 64 3.72 -0.72 3.79
N VAL A 65 2.62 0.03 3.69
CA VAL A 65 1.42 -0.39 2.95
C VAL A 65 1.55 0.06 1.50
N THR A 66 1.25 -0.85 0.57
CA THR A 66 1.21 -0.59 -0.87
C THR A 66 0.24 -1.55 -1.56
N GLU A 67 0.04 -1.39 -2.87
CA GLU A 67 -0.68 -2.39 -3.66
C GLU A 67 0.20 -3.61 -3.89
N VAL A 68 -0.29 -4.77 -3.48
CA VAL A 68 0.42 -6.04 -3.58
C VAL A 68 -0.34 -7.04 -4.44
N TYR A 69 0.35 -8.02 -4.97
CA TYR A 69 -0.30 -9.23 -5.47
C TYR A 69 -0.89 -10.00 -4.29
N ALA A 70 -2.19 -10.33 -4.37
CA ALA A 70 -2.79 -11.34 -3.52
C ALA A 70 -2.58 -12.69 -4.20
N VAL A 71 -1.98 -13.64 -3.49
CA VAL A 71 -1.68 -14.96 -4.06
C VAL A 71 -2.13 -16.08 -3.16
N LYS A 72 -2.50 -17.22 -3.77
CA LYS A 72 -2.63 -18.51 -3.11
C LYS A 72 -1.44 -19.40 -3.53
N LYS A 73 -0.78 -20.06 -2.56
CA LYS A 73 0.36 -20.95 -2.81
C LYS A 73 -0.10 -22.41 -2.90
N GLY A 74 0.10 -23.03 -4.04
CA GLY A 74 -0.21 -24.44 -4.23
C GLY A 74 -1.69 -24.76 -4.00
N LYS A 75 -2.00 -25.52 -2.94
CA LYS A 75 -3.38 -25.91 -2.57
C LYS A 75 -3.98 -25.08 -1.43
N THR A 76 -3.29 -24.03 -0.99
CA THR A 76 -3.78 -23.16 0.09
C THR A 76 -4.98 -22.35 -0.40
N GLU A 77 -6.05 -22.28 0.39
CA GLU A 77 -7.23 -21.47 0.09
C GLU A 77 -7.08 -20.01 0.53
N GLU A 78 -6.08 -19.71 1.34
CA GLU A 78 -5.86 -18.38 1.92
C GLU A 78 -5.09 -17.46 0.95
N TRP A 79 -5.62 -16.25 0.75
CA TRP A 79 -4.92 -15.18 0.06
C TRP A 79 -3.87 -14.54 0.95
N ILE A 80 -2.65 -14.44 0.46
CA ILE A 80 -1.53 -13.82 1.18
C ILE A 80 -0.88 -12.74 0.32
N THR A 81 -0.20 -11.80 0.99
CA THR A 81 0.64 -10.79 0.33
C THR A 81 1.81 -11.44 -0.40
N TYR A 82 2.05 -10.98 -1.62
CA TYR A 82 3.21 -11.36 -2.39
C TYR A 82 3.84 -10.13 -3.07
N GLY A 83 5.16 -10.08 -3.09
CA GLY A 83 5.90 -8.98 -3.68
C GLY A 83 5.94 -9.01 -5.20
N SER A 84 6.78 -8.16 -5.77
CA SER A 84 7.00 -8.13 -7.22
C SER A 84 7.56 -9.45 -7.75
N ILE A 85 7.19 -9.78 -8.99
CA ILE A 85 7.65 -10.95 -9.73
C ILE A 85 8.30 -10.44 -11.02
N ALA A 86 9.61 -10.62 -11.16
CA ALA A 86 10.32 -10.18 -12.36
C ALA A 86 9.85 -10.97 -13.59
N GLY A 87 9.65 -10.28 -14.70
CA GLY A 87 9.16 -10.87 -15.95
C GLY A 87 7.66 -11.18 -15.97
N PHE A 88 6.89 -10.82 -14.93
CA PHE A 88 5.45 -11.01 -14.91
C PHE A 88 4.70 -9.73 -15.31
N GLU A 89 4.00 -9.80 -16.42
CA GLU A 89 3.10 -8.74 -16.90
C GLU A 89 1.69 -8.97 -16.39
N TYR A 90 1.29 -8.15 -15.42
CA TYR A 90 -0.02 -8.25 -14.78
C TYR A 90 -1.05 -7.37 -15.49
N GLU A 91 -2.23 -7.93 -15.71
CA GLU A 91 -3.40 -7.22 -16.23
C GLU A 91 -4.58 -7.38 -15.27
N LYS A 92 -5.16 -6.26 -14.82
CA LYS A 92 -6.34 -6.25 -13.92
C LYS A 92 -7.54 -6.91 -14.62
N GLY A 93 -8.30 -7.68 -13.86
CA GLY A 93 -9.49 -8.42 -14.35
C GLY A 93 -9.20 -9.86 -14.78
N TYR A 94 -7.94 -10.30 -14.67
CA TYR A 94 -7.58 -11.68 -14.96
C TYR A 94 -7.00 -12.37 -13.73
N GLU A 95 -7.48 -13.56 -13.43
CA GLU A 95 -6.83 -14.47 -12.49
C GLU A 95 -5.79 -15.30 -13.24
N TYR A 96 -4.59 -15.40 -12.67
CA TYR A 96 -3.49 -16.13 -13.26
C TYR A 96 -3.12 -17.37 -12.43
N LYS A 97 -2.70 -18.41 -13.10
CA LYS A 97 -1.90 -19.47 -12.49
C LYS A 97 -0.53 -19.45 -13.12
N ILE A 98 0.50 -19.22 -12.31
CA ILE A 98 1.88 -19.07 -12.79
C ILE A 98 2.82 -19.96 -12.00
N LYS A 99 3.95 -20.30 -12.63
CA LYS A 99 5.09 -20.93 -11.97
C LYS A 99 6.19 -19.88 -11.79
N VAL A 100 6.72 -19.78 -10.61
CA VAL A 100 7.79 -18.84 -10.27
C VAL A 100 8.94 -19.56 -9.59
N SER A 101 10.16 -18.99 -9.71
CA SER A 101 11.27 -19.34 -8.83
C SER A 101 11.38 -18.29 -7.70
N GLU A 102 11.66 -18.75 -6.49
CA GLU A 102 12.16 -17.93 -5.38
C GLU A 102 13.62 -18.32 -5.12
N THR A 103 14.53 -17.36 -5.29
CA THR A 103 15.96 -17.53 -5.02
C THR A 103 16.36 -16.61 -3.89
N THR A 104 16.79 -17.16 -2.77
CA THR A 104 17.29 -16.40 -1.63
C THR A 104 18.79 -16.27 -1.72
N TYR A 105 19.25 -15.05 -1.62
CA TYR A 105 20.67 -14.70 -1.62
C TYR A 105 21.10 -14.19 -0.26
N GLN A 106 22.39 -14.32 0.01
CA GLN A 106 23.08 -13.74 1.15
C GLN A 106 24.33 -13.04 0.62
N ASP A 107 24.57 -11.80 1.07
CA ASP A 107 25.75 -11.02 0.68
C ASP A 107 26.63 -10.77 1.89
N TYR A 108 27.74 -11.44 1.96
CA TYR A 108 28.72 -11.33 3.06
C TYR A 108 29.53 -10.05 3.02
N ALA A 109 29.50 -9.30 1.91
CA ALA A 109 30.24 -8.03 1.78
C ALA A 109 29.48 -6.84 2.37
N MET A 110 28.18 -6.97 2.66
CA MET A 110 27.27 -5.90 3.11
C MET A 110 26.63 -6.20 4.46
N ASP A 111 27.38 -6.56 5.50
CA ASP A 111 26.86 -6.92 6.82
C ASP A 111 25.78 -8.03 6.80
N ASP A 112 25.91 -8.96 5.88
CA ASP A 112 25.12 -10.19 5.80
C ASP A 112 23.63 -10.02 5.50
N PRO A 113 23.17 -9.07 4.64
CA PRO A 113 21.78 -8.97 4.28
C PRO A 113 21.36 -10.17 3.43
N THR A 114 20.17 -10.68 3.73
CA THR A 114 19.50 -11.68 2.90
C THR A 114 18.33 -11.07 2.15
N TRP A 115 18.11 -11.45 0.89
CA TRP A 115 16.94 -11.07 0.13
C TRP A 115 16.49 -12.19 -0.80
N THR A 116 15.23 -12.16 -1.20
CA THR A 116 14.64 -13.14 -2.10
C THR A 116 14.21 -12.49 -3.39
N GLU A 117 14.75 -12.96 -4.50
CA GLU A 117 14.31 -12.61 -5.84
C GLU A 117 13.27 -13.61 -6.33
N ARG A 118 12.28 -13.08 -7.07
CA ARG A 118 11.18 -13.88 -7.61
C ARG A 118 11.10 -13.66 -9.11
N ASN A 119 11.23 -14.72 -9.87
CA ASN A 119 11.22 -14.66 -11.33
C ASN A 119 10.09 -15.54 -11.88
N LEU A 120 9.37 -15.02 -12.88
CA LEU A 120 8.40 -15.81 -13.62
C LEU A 120 9.13 -16.89 -14.41
N LEU A 121 8.68 -18.13 -14.27
CA LEU A 121 9.14 -19.25 -15.09
C LEU A 121 8.13 -19.57 -16.20
N GLU A 122 6.83 -19.54 -15.89
CA GLU A 122 5.78 -19.92 -16.82
C GLU A 122 4.44 -19.30 -16.44
N VAL A 123 3.65 -18.88 -17.43
CA VAL A 123 2.23 -18.57 -17.27
C VAL A 123 1.41 -19.80 -17.65
N ILE A 124 0.94 -20.54 -16.63
CA ILE A 124 0.19 -21.79 -16.83
C ILE A 124 -1.22 -21.50 -17.36
N SER A 125 -1.87 -20.46 -16.81
CA SER A 125 -3.17 -19.99 -17.29
C SER A 125 -3.41 -18.51 -16.98
N LYS A 126 -4.24 -17.86 -17.81
CA LYS A 126 -4.76 -16.51 -17.67
C LYS A 126 -6.25 -16.53 -17.98
N VAL A 127 -7.10 -16.29 -17.00
CA VAL A 127 -8.55 -16.38 -17.13
C VAL A 127 -9.21 -15.07 -16.73
N LYS A 128 -10.01 -14.50 -17.60
CA LYS A 128 -10.78 -13.28 -17.29
C LYS A 128 -11.92 -13.63 -16.34
N LYS A 129 -11.74 -13.31 -15.07
CA LYS A 129 -12.76 -13.50 -14.01
C LYS A 129 -12.36 -12.70 -12.77
N ASP A 130 -13.32 -12.41 -11.92
CA ASP A 130 -13.05 -11.92 -10.58
C ASP A 130 -12.64 -13.09 -9.68
N SER A 131 -11.59 -12.84 -8.86
CA SER A 131 -11.13 -13.84 -7.89
C SER A 131 -12.10 -13.93 -6.73
N GLU A 132 -12.47 -15.16 -6.38
CA GLU A 132 -13.37 -15.47 -5.27
C GLU A 132 -12.69 -15.27 -3.92
N ASP A 133 -13.46 -14.84 -2.92
CA ASP A 133 -13.03 -14.65 -1.53
C ASP A 133 -11.79 -13.76 -1.38
N LEU A 134 -11.58 -12.85 -2.33
CA LEU A 134 -10.46 -11.93 -2.28
C LEU A 134 -10.72 -10.85 -1.21
N PRO A 135 -9.88 -10.77 -0.15
CA PRO A 135 -10.04 -9.76 0.87
C PRO A 135 -9.81 -8.35 0.27
N ILE A 136 -10.51 -7.36 0.82
CA ILE A 136 -10.37 -5.97 0.40
C ILE A 136 -9.00 -5.38 0.75
N HIS A 137 -8.28 -5.95 1.71
CA HIS A 137 -6.89 -5.67 2.02
C HIS A 137 -6.20 -6.88 2.67
N LEU A 138 -4.88 -6.88 2.61
CA LEU A 138 -3.98 -7.85 3.26
C LEU A 138 -3.05 -7.16 4.27
N VAL A 139 -3.47 -6.03 4.81
CA VAL A 139 -2.75 -5.35 5.90
C VAL A 139 -2.97 -6.13 7.19
N SER A 140 -1.89 -6.47 7.89
CA SER A 140 -1.99 -7.26 9.11
C SER A 140 -2.67 -6.48 10.24
N GLU A 141 -3.47 -7.19 11.02
CA GLU A 141 -4.16 -6.63 12.18
C GLU A 141 -3.17 -6.04 13.19
N THR A 142 -2.03 -6.70 13.39
CA THR A 142 -0.96 -6.23 14.26
C THR A 142 -0.43 -4.86 13.82
N TYR A 143 -0.37 -4.59 12.51
CA TYR A 143 0.12 -3.31 11.99
C TYR A 143 -0.89 -2.20 12.21
N TYR A 144 -2.15 -2.35 11.74
CA TYR A 144 -3.10 -1.23 11.82
C TYR A 144 -3.61 -0.94 13.24
N LYS A 145 -3.64 -1.93 14.14
CA LYS A 145 -3.97 -1.71 15.56
C LYS A 145 -2.93 -0.87 16.33
N HIS A 146 -1.72 -0.72 15.80
CA HIS A 146 -0.72 0.20 16.36
C HIS A 146 -0.93 1.66 15.96
N ILE A 147 -1.79 1.92 14.97
CA ILE A 147 -2.08 3.27 14.51
C ILE A 147 -3.11 3.89 15.45
N PRO A 148 -2.82 5.06 16.03
CA PRO A 148 -3.76 5.70 16.92
C PRO A 148 -5.10 5.97 16.25
N LEU A 149 -6.18 5.79 16.99
CA LEU A 149 -7.50 6.19 16.56
C LEU A 149 -7.60 7.73 16.44
N PRO A 150 -8.49 8.22 15.58
CA PRO A 150 -8.70 9.64 15.40
C PRO A 150 -9.04 10.34 16.71
N ARG A 151 -8.46 11.53 16.93
CA ARG A 151 -8.82 12.39 18.06
C ARG A 151 -9.92 13.36 17.62
N TYR A 152 -11.03 13.30 18.32
CA TYR A 152 -12.18 14.17 18.07
C TYR A 152 -12.05 15.51 18.81
N ARG A 153 -12.38 16.59 18.13
CA ARG A 153 -12.49 17.97 18.66
C ARG A 153 -13.69 18.63 18.06
N TYR A 154 -14.27 19.57 18.80
CA TYR A 154 -15.35 20.43 18.31
C TYR A 154 -15.26 21.82 18.90
N ALA A 155 -15.95 22.75 18.24
CA ALA A 155 -16.26 24.09 18.79
C ALA A 155 -17.72 24.39 18.51
N VAL A 156 -18.39 24.97 19.53
CA VAL A 156 -19.81 25.31 19.51
C VAL A 156 -19.99 26.74 19.99
N GLU A 157 -20.66 27.55 19.15
CA GLU A 157 -21.20 28.85 19.50
C GLU A 157 -22.71 28.78 19.37
N ALA A 158 -23.40 28.75 20.48
CA ALA A 158 -24.86 28.69 20.58
C ALA A 158 -25.33 29.30 21.93
N GLU A 159 -26.57 29.78 22.00
CA GLU A 159 -27.18 30.20 23.27
C GLU A 159 -27.37 28.99 24.20
N ASN A 160 -27.89 27.90 23.67
CA ASN A 160 -27.98 26.62 24.40
C ASN A 160 -26.87 25.67 23.94
N LYS A 161 -25.63 25.98 24.33
CA LYS A 161 -24.44 25.26 23.94
C LYS A 161 -24.44 23.80 24.44
N SER A 162 -24.89 23.55 25.67
CA SER A 162 -24.87 22.23 26.28
C SER A 162 -25.72 21.21 25.50
N LEU A 163 -26.88 21.64 24.99
CA LEU A 163 -27.73 20.77 24.17
C LEU A 163 -27.02 20.26 22.93
N ILE A 164 -26.22 21.11 22.28
CA ILE A 164 -25.47 20.76 21.08
C ILE A 164 -24.29 19.85 21.42
N GLU A 165 -23.59 20.16 22.51
CA GLU A 165 -22.43 19.36 22.97
C GLU A 165 -22.85 17.95 23.40
N ASP A 166 -23.98 17.80 24.06
CA ASP A 166 -24.53 16.50 24.45
C ASP A 166 -24.85 15.65 23.19
N ASP A 167 -25.50 16.27 22.21
CA ASP A 167 -25.82 15.58 20.95
C ASP A 167 -24.56 15.18 20.17
N LEU A 168 -23.54 16.04 20.10
CA LEU A 168 -22.26 15.75 19.45
C LEU A 168 -21.51 14.59 20.13
N ASN A 169 -21.56 14.52 21.46
CA ASN A 169 -20.91 13.46 22.22
C ASN A 169 -21.64 12.12 22.06
N MET A 170 -22.95 12.12 21.83
CA MET A 170 -23.75 10.91 21.63
C MET A 170 -23.77 10.40 20.19
N ASN A 171 -23.59 11.29 19.19
CA ASN A 171 -23.73 10.99 17.78
C ASN A 171 -22.39 11.13 17.07
N THR A 172 -21.57 10.08 17.07
CA THR A 172 -20.33 10.04 16.30
C THR A 172 -20.63 9.98 14.80
N LEU A 173 -20.24 11.03 14.07
CA LEU A 173 -20.44 11.13 12.61
C LEU A 173 -19.41 10.33 11.82
N LEU A 174 -18.31 9.95 12.45
CA LEU A 174 -17.28 9.10 11.89
C LEU A 174 -17.06 7.91 12.82
N PRO A 175 -16.96 6.69 12.32
CA PRO A 175 -16.56 5.55 13.13
C PRO A 175 -15.18 5.81 13.76
N LEU A 176 -15.15 5.97 15.09
CA LEU A 176 -13.90 6.23 15.84
C LEU A 176 -13.00 5.01 15.93
N ASP A 177 -13.52 3.84 15.61
CA ASP A 177 -12.84 2.56 15.61
C ASP A 177 -12.10 2.24 14.28
N TYR A 178 -12.09 3.19 13.32
CA TYR A 178 -11.33 3.03 12.09
C TYR A 178 -9.90 3.57 12.26
N HIS A 179 -8.94 2.76 11.80
CA HIS A 179 -7.54 3.15 11.62
C HIS A 179 -7.32 3.63 10.19
N PHE A 180 -6.77 4.80 10.01
CA PHE A 180 -6.59 5.40 8.69
C PHE A 180 -5.15 5.22 8.20
N LEU A 181 -5.04 4.75 6.98
CA LEU A 181 -3.78 4.53 6.28
C LEU A 181 -3.81 5.28 4.95
N TYR A 182 -2.67 5.75 4.53
CA TYR A 182 -2.46 6.11 3.13
C TYR A 182 -1.21 5.41 2.61
N TYR A 183 -1.14 5.20 1.31
CA TYR A 183 -0.01 4.54 0.67
C TYR A 183 0.19 5.05 -0.75
N ASN A 184 1.42 4.93 -1.26
CA ASN A 184 1.71 5.17 -2.66
C ASN A 184 1.36 3.91 -3.46
N SER A 185 0.55 4.07 -4.51
CA SER A 185 0.33 3.00 -5.47
C SER A 185 1.47 2.91 -6.47
N THR A 186 1.58 1.78 -7.12
CA THR A 186 2.47 1.61 -8.29
C THR A 186 1.99 2.56 -9.39
N GLY A 187 2.75 3.60 -9.69
CA GLY A 187 2.36 4.66 -10.63
C GLY A 187 2.32 6.06 -10.03
N GLY A 188 2.72 6.22 -8.75
CA GLY A 188 2.89 7.53 -8.12
C GLY A 188 1.61 8.18 -7.57
N PHE A 189 0.47 7.49 -7.63
CA PHE A 189 -0.76 7.98 -7.04
C PHE A 189 -0.80 7.71 -5.53
N LEU A 190 -1.22 8.70 -4.75
CA LEU A 190 -1.59 8.49 -3.37
C LEU A 190 -2.94 7.80 -3.31
N LYS A 191 -3.02 6.71 -2.54
CA LYS A 191 -4.28 6.05 -2.20
C LYS A 191 -4.50 6.12 -0.70
N TRP A 192 -5.75 6.19 -0.32
CA TRP A 192 -6.18 6.30 1.05
C TRP A 192 -7.17 5.21 1.42
N ILE A 193 -7.03 4.64 2.61
CA ILE A 193 -7.87 3.58 3.12
C ILE A 193 -8.08 3.76 4.63
N GLY A 194 -9.30 3.54 5.08
CA GLY A 194 -9.64 3.43 6.49
C GLY A 194 -9.99 1.98 6.82
N ILE A 195 -9.37 1.40 7.84
CA ILE A 195 -9.55 0.00 8.23
C ILE A 195 -10.18 -0.08 9.62
N HIS A 196 -11.29 -0.79 9.74
CA HIS A 196 -11.83 -1.24 11.02
C HIS A 196 -11.38 -2.68 11.30
N ASP A 197 -11.64 -3.57 10.35
CA ASP A 197 -11.22 -4.97 10.38
C ASP A 197 -11.02 -5.50 8.94
N LYS A 198 -10.84 -6.79 8.78
CA LYS A 198 -10.64 -7.43 7.47
C LYS A 198 -11.84 -7.32 6.52
N SER A 199 -13.02 -6.99 7.03
CA SER A 199 -14.27 -6.94 6.26
C SER A 199 -14.85 -5.55 6.08
N ARG A 200 -14.47 -4.60 6.95
CA ARG A 200 -15.02 -3.24 6.95
C ARG A 200 -13.92 -2.21 6.76
N VAL A 201 -13.95 -1.56 5.61
CA VAL A 201 -12.99 -0.53 5.21
C VAL A 201 -13.68 0.60 4.46
N PHE A 202 -13.05 1.78 4.49
CA PHE A 202 -13.31 2.88 3.55
C PHE A 202 -12.22 2.87 2.47
N GLY A 203 -12.60 2.96 1.21
CA GLY A 203 -11.65 2.93 0.10
C GLY A 203 -11.26 1.53 -0.34
N PRO A 204 -10.15 1.40 -1.08
CA PRO A 204 -9.16 2.45 -1.37
C PRO A 204 -9.68 3.53 -2.33
N TYR A 205 -9.34 4.78 -2.05
CA TYR A 205 -9.63 5.91 -2.91
C TYR A 205 -8.33 6.52 -3.44
N ILE A 206 -8.34 6.94 -4.71
CA ILE A 206 -7.26 7.77 -5.26
C ILE A 206 -7.39 9.16 -4.66
N VAL A 207 -6.28 9.81 -4.36
CA VAL A 207 -6.27 11.13 -3.76
C VAL A 207 -5.61 12.14 -4.69
N LYS A 208 -6.34 13.19 -5.05
CA LYS A 208 -5.78 14.42 -5.62
C LYS A 208 -5.61 15.45 -4.51
N ASN A 209 -4.52 16.20 -4.55
CA ASN A 209 -4.26 17.25 -3.59
C ASN A 209 -4.16 18.62 -4.28
N ALA A 210 -4.64 19.66 -3.60
CA ALA A 210 -4.47 21.05 -3.96
C ALA A 210 -3.91 21.82 -2.76
N HIS A 211 -2.94 22.71 -3.01
CA HIS A 211 -2.41 23.56 -1.93
C HIS A 211 -3.51 24.47 -1.38
N LYS A 212 -3.56 24.60 -0.05
CA LYS A 212 -4.47 25.47 0.68
C LYS A 212 -3.72 26.25 1.75
N ASN A 213 -3.82 27.55 1.74
CA ASN A 213 -3.27 28.37 2.80
C ASN A 213 -4.21 28.32 4.02
N PRO A 214 -3.66 28.37 5.26
CA PRO A 214 -4.50 28.43 6.47
C PRO A 214 -5.47 29.62 6.50
N GLU A 215 -5.10 30.71 5.81
CA GLU A 215 -5.92 31.91 5.68
C GLU A 215 -7.17 31.71 4.81
N GLU A 216 -7.13 30.73 3.92
CA GLU A 216 -8.26 30.34 3.05
C GLU A 216 -9.25 29.40 3.75
N MET A 217 -8.92 28.95 4.98
CA MET A 217 -9.80 28.13 5.78
C MET A 217 -10.99 28.94 6.26
N PRO A 218 -12.21 28.35 6.30
CA PRO A 218 -13.38 29.01 6.86
C PRO A 218 -13.13 29.50 8.30
N GLU A 219 -13.68 30.65 8.62
CA GLU A 219 -13.53 31.21 9.98
C GLU A 219 -14.05 30.26 11.08
N SER A 220 -15.10 29.49 10.78
CA SER A 220 -15.62 28.46 11.70
C SER A 220 -14.55 27.45 12.13
N TYR A 221 -13.61 27.11 11.27
CA TYR A 221 -12.53 26.16 11.61
C TYR A 221 -11.50 26.76 12.57
N LYS A 222 -11.37 28.08 12.59
CA LYS A 222 -10.46 28.81 13.51
C LYS A 222 -10.92 28.75 14.97
N LEU A 223 -12.18 28.40 15.20
CA LEU A 223 -12.73 28.22 16.55
C LEU A 223 -12.26 26.92 17.21
N LEU A 224 -11.83 25.92 16.41
CA LEU A 224 -11.25 24.70 16.95
C LEU A 224 -9.97 24.99 17.74
N PRO A 225 -9.67 24.20 18.80
CA PRO A 225 -8.41 24.34 19.50
C PRO A 225 -7.23 24.03 18.56
N PRO A 226 -6.00 24.53 18.84
CA PRO A 226 -4.83 24.36 17.97
C PRO A 226 -4.55 22.91 17.59
N GLU A 227 -4.83 21.97 18.50
CA GLU A 227 -4.63 20.51 18.27
C GLU A 227 -5.64 19.93 17.28
N GLY A 228 -6.73 20.61 17.00
CA GLY A 228 -7.80 20.20 16.08
C GLY A 228 -7.81 20.97 14.76
N ARG A 229 -6.84 21.84 14.51
CA ARG A 229 -6.81 22.69 13.31
C ARG A 229 -5.44 22.75 12.66
N ILE A 230 -5.44 23.09 11.38
CA ILE A 230 -4.25 23.38 10.60
C ILE A 230 -3.71 24.76 11.03
N VAL A 231 -2.44 24.79 11.42
CA VAL A 231 -1.73 26.02 11.83
C VAL A 231 -0.62 26.43 10.86
N ALA A 232 -0.32 25.61 9.88
CA ALA A 232 0.66 25.84 8.82
C ALA A 232 0.07 25.50 7.46
N GLY A 233 0.79 25.77 6.38
CA GLY A 233 0.37 25.42 5.03
C GLY A 233 -0.09 23.97 4.93
N SER A 234 -1.10 23.72 4.15
CA SER A 234 -1.74 22.40 4.03
C SER A 234 -2.13 22.10 2.58
N ASN A 235 -2.47 20.85 2.34
CA ASN A 235 -3.12 20.45 1.10
C ASN A 235 -4.53 19.95 1.41
N GLU A 236 -5.50 20.43 0.64
CA GLU A 236 -6.84 19.86 0.59
C GLU A 236 -6.84 18.60 -0.28
N TRP A 237 -7.48 17.55 0.20
CA TRP A 237 -7.56 16.29 -0.48
C TRP A 237 -8.95 16.04 -1.06
N THR A 238 -8.99 15.76 -2.36
CA THR A 238 -10.19 15.27 -3.05
C THR A 238 -10.04 13.78 -3.29
N PHE A 239 -11.02 13.01 -2.85
CA PHE A 239 -11.08 11.58 -3.11
C PHE A 239 -11.71 11.28 -4.46
N LEU A 240 -11.15 10.32 -5.17
CA LEU A 240 -11.66 9.84 -6.44
C LEU A 240 -11.90 8.33 -6.34
N ASP A 241 -12.93 7.85 -7.03
CA ASP A 241 -13.15 6.42 -7.24
C ASP A 241 -12.17 5.85 -8.29
N GLU A 242 -12.31 4.56 -8.58
CA GLU A 242 -11.46 3.88 -9.59
C GLU A 242 -11.64 4.43 -11.02
N SER A 243 -12.74 5.13 -11.29
CA SER A 243 -13.03 5.80 -12.57
C SER A 243 -12.61 7.26 -12.57
N GLU A 244 -11.86 7.69 -11.56
CA GLU A 244 -11.40 9.07 -11.33
C GLU A 244 -12.52 10.10 -11.15
N HIS A 245 -13.72 9.68 -10.76
CA HIS A 245 -14.81 10.60 -10.41
C HIS A 245 -14.67 11.05 -8.96
N PRO A 246 -14.90 12.35 -8.67
CA PRO A 246 -14.89 12.86 -7.30
C PRO A 246 -15.95 12.16 -6.45
N VAL A 247 -15.54 11.69 -5.28
CA VAL A 247 -16.41 11.10 -4.27
C VAL A 247 -16.10 11.74 -2.92
N ASN A 248 -17.10 11.81 -2.04
CA ASN A 248 -16.89 12.23 -0.66
C ASN A 248 -17.37 11.12 0.30
N PRO A 249 -16.55 10.08 0.48
CA PRO A 249 -16.94 8.91 1.26
C PRO A 249 -17.12 9.21 2.74
N LEU A 250 -16.48 10.26 3.24
CA LEU A 250 -16.48 10.62 4.65
C LEU A 250 -17.45 11.75 4.97
N THR A 251 -17.93 12.47 3.96
CA THR A 251 -18.70 13.71 4.13
C THR A 251 -17.96 14.79 4.94
N PHE A 252 -16.63 14.78 4.91
CA PHE A 252 -15.73 15.72 5.55
C PHE A 252 -14.81 16.38 4.53
N ASP A 253 -14.37 17.59 4.80
CA ASP A 253 -13.24 18.19 4.12
C ASP A 253 -11.95 17.63 4.73
N VAL A 254 -11.03 17.18 3.89
CA VAL A 254 -9.80 16.52 4.34
C VAL A 254 -8.59 17.36 4.00
N PHE A 255 -7.82 17.70 5.02
CA PHE A 255 -6.60 18.48 4.90
C PHE A 255 -5.42 17.74 5.50
N ILE A 256 -4.24 18.01 4.97
CA ILE A 256 -2.99 17.46 5.48
C ILE A 256 -2.07 18.60 5.86
N GLY A 257 -1.74 18.62 7.15
CA GLY A 257 -0.76 19.54 7.71
C GLY A 257 0.66 19.00 7.54
N TYR A 258 1.60 19.90 7.29
CA TYR A 258 3.02 19.64 7.26
C TYR A 258 3.68 20.28 8.46
N THR A 259 4.52 19.55 9.20
CA THR A 259 5.37 20.19 10.19
C THR A 259 6.65 20.69 9.56
N ALA A 260 7.08 21.90 9.91
CA ALA A 260 8.26 22.57 9.37
C ALA A 260 9.61 21.89 9.69
N LEU A 261 9.60 20.76 10.38
CA LEU A 261 10.80 20.14 10.96
C LEU A 261 11.59 19.21 10.02
N THR A 262 11.13 18.97 8.80
CA THR A 262 11.85 18.09 7.88
C THR A 262 12.34 18.84 6.64
N LYS A 263 13.33 19.73 6.82
CA LYS A 263 13.96 20.46 5.71
C LYS A 263 14.78 19.58 4.75
N SER A 264 15.03 18.31 5.07
CA SER A 264 15.97 17.47 4.30
C SER A 264 15.37 16.37 3.44
N ALA A 265 14.06 16.11 3.53
CA ALA A 265 13.45 14.94 2.85
C ALA A 265 12.12 15.22 2.13
N GLY A 266 11.84 16.47 1.78
CA GLY A 266 10.52 16.85 1.26
C GLY A 266 9.41 16.81 2.34
N PRO A 267 8.30 17.52 2.14
CA PRO A 267 7.23 17.56 3.12
C PRO A 267 6.52 16.20 3.20
N THR A 268 6.82 15.44 4.25
CA THR A 268 6.02 14.26 4.59
C THR A 268 4.83 14.73 5.40
N PRO A 269 3.60 14.45 4.99
CA PRO A 269 2.43 14.86 5.75
C PRO A 269 2.45 14.18 7.12
N ASN A 270 2.36 14.95 8.19
CA ASN A 270 2.46 14.42 9.55
C ASN A 270 1.10 14.21 10.20
N THR A 271 0.09 14.96 9.77
CA THR A 271 -1.20 14.95 10.43
C THR A 271 -2.31 15.18 9.41
N PHE A 272 -3.33 14.33 9.49
CA PHE A 272 -4.56 14.50 8.76
C PHE A 272 -5.59 15.19 9.63
N PHE A 273 -6.33 16.11 9.04
CA PHE A 273 -7.45 16.80 9.66
C PHE A 273 -8.69 16.58 8.80
N LEU A 274 -9.73 16.04 9.42
CA LEU A 274 -11.05 15.94 8.79
C LEU A 274 -11.95 16.96 9.43
N TYR A 275 -12.39 17.93 8.65
CA TYR A 275 -13.24 19.01 9.13
C TYR A 275 -14.67 18.88 8.62
N LYS A 276 -15.62 19.30 9.43
CA LYS A 276 -16.99 19.47 9.00
C LYS A 276 -17.64 20.63 9.72
N ASP A 277 -18.25 21.53 8.94
CA ASP A 277 -19.16 22.55 9.46
C ASP A 277 -20.57 21.95 9.56
N LEU A 278 -21.12 21.95 10.75
CA LEU A 278 -22.44 21.40 11.08
C LEU A 278 -23.42 22.49 11.47
N SER A 279 -23.07 23.77 11.30
CA SER A 279 -23.88 24.89 11.74
C SER A 279 -25.29 24.84 11.20
N GLN A 280 -25.44 24.65 9.87
CA GLN A 280 -26.77 24.54 9.24
C GLN A 280 -27.57 23.32 9.71
N PHE A 281 -26.88 22.19 9.90
CA PHE A 281 -27.52 20.98 10.41
C PHE A 281 -28.13 21.23 11.79
N TYR A 282 -27.36 21.82 12.72
CA TYR A 282 -27.82 22.06 14.07
C TYR A 282 -28.81 23.23 14.18
N GLN A 283 -28.70 24.26 13.33
CA GLN A 283 -29.75 25.31 13.21
C GLN A 283 -31.10 24.69 12.81
N SER A 284 -31.09 23.74 11.91
CA SER A 284 -32.31 23.05 11.48
C SER A 284 -32.85 22.08 12.54
N LYS A 285 -31.93 21.35 13.22
CA LYS A 285 -32.31 20.37 14.24
C LYS A 285 -32.81 20.97 15.54
N TYR A 286 -32.22 22.10 15.92
CA TYR A 286 -32.53 22.82 17.18
C TYR A 286 -32.72 24.32 16.92
N PRO A 287 -33.86 24.75 16.31
CA PRO A 287 -34.06 26.15 15.88
C PRO A 287 -34.05 27.15 17.03
N ASP A 288 -34.45 26.71 18.23
CA ASP A 288 -34.52 27.57 19.42
C ASP A 288 -33.21 27.56 20.24
N ALA A 289 -32.16 26.90 19.80
CA ALA A 289 -30.88 26.83 20.51
C ALA A 289 -29.95 28.00 20.22
N GLY A 290 -30.32 28.93 19.35
CA GLY A 290 -29.50 30.10 18.98
C GLY A 290 -28.15 29.72 18.39
N VAL A 291 -28.13 28.67 17.56
CA VAL A 291 -26.88 28.14 16.97
C VAL A 291 -26.29 29.13 15.98
N LYS A 292 -25.06 29.55 16.22
CA LYS A 292 -24.25 30.37 15.30
C LYS A 292 -23.25 29.49 14.53
N THR A 293 -22.45 28.73 15.25
CA THR A 293 -21.39 27.92 14.67
C THR A 293 -21.26 26.59 15.39
N VAL A 294 -21.19 25.51 14.63
CA VAL A 294 -20.84 24.19 15.11
C VAL A 294 -19.86 23.58 14.11
N VAL A 295 -18.63 23.38 14.55
CA VAL A 295 -17.58 22.78 13.72
C VAL A 295 -16.93 21.62 14.46
N ILE A 296 -16.62 20.56 13.73
CA ILE A 296 -15.93 19.39 14.26
C ILE A 296 -14.67 19.10 13.47
N SER A 297 -13.72 18.46 14.13
CA SER A 297 -12.56 17.88 13.46
C SER A 297 -12.17 16.54 14.08
N TYR A 298 -11.64 15.68 13.24
CA TYR A 298 -10.86 14.51 13.65
C TYR A 298 -9.42 14.75 13.23
N THR A 299 -8.50 14.50 14.16
CA THR A 299 -7.07 14.62 13.93
C THR A 299 -6.45 13.23 14.00
N LEU A 300 -5.70 12.86 12.96
CA LEU A 300 -5.00 11.58 12.87
C LEU A 300 -3.53 11.83 12.61
N GLN A 301 -2.68 10.99 13.20
CA GLN A 301 -1.27 10.99 12.86
C GLN A 301 -1.03 10.11 11.64
N ASN A 302 -0.11 10.57 10.79
CA ASN A 302 0.31 9.79 9.65
C ASN A 302 1.01 8.49 10.12
N PRO A 303 0.56 7.31 9.69
CA PRO A 303 1.19 6.04 10.05
C PRO A 303 2.67 5.96 9.70
N ALA A 304 3.10 6.60 8.62
CA ALA A 304 4.50 6.64 8.22
C ALA A 304 5.41 7.40 9.21
N THR A 305 4.84 8.19 10.14
CA THR A 305 5.60 8.92 11.17
C THR A 305 5.61 8.21 12.51
N ILE A 306 4.86 7.12 12.67
CA ILE A 306 4.84 6.30 13.88
C ILE A 306 6.01 5.31 13.77
N ARG A 307 7.07 5.57 14.51
CA ARG A 307 8.24 4.69 14.64
C ARG A 307 8.09 3.78 15.83
#